data_5f3025f94c80d894fb73b0cf8513c07e
#
_entry.id   5f3025f94c80d894fb73b0cf8513c07e
#
_cell.length_a   1.000
_cell.length_b   1.000
_cell.length_c   1.000
_cell.angle_alpha   90.00
_cell.angle_beta   90.00
_cell.angle_gamma   90.00
#
_symmetry.space_group_name_H-M   'P 1'
#
loop_
_entity.id
_entity.type
_entity.pdbx_description
1 polymer ?
#
loop_
_entity_poly.entity_id
_entity_poly.type
_entity_poly.pdbx_seq_one_letter_code
_entity_poly.pdbx_strand_id
1 'polypeptide(L)'
;EVLQELPKGLMERAYYEELFIRLCTRIAGLQNEDGYWHASLLDPASYPSPETSSTGFFVYALAYGVNAGLLNEDDFMPVIIKGWKALTDAVDASGKLGWVQPIGADPRKVTRDMTEVYGVGAFLAAGCQIYKMAVDTEADYIKIWPDRKTMQGNPLSGWVVYANENVSDDFWKKYDHIYVPEKGTTVKISDYARTLYIRTHWSTFNPAEGVYGWDTNEKLKKVIQGALDRGMRLS
;
A
#
# COMPACT_ATOMS: atom_id res chain seq x y z
N GLU A 1 1.28 6.51 9.02
CA GLU A 1 0.15 7.13 8.28
C GLU A 1 -1.08 7.34 9.15
N VAL A 2 -1.59 6.30 9.86
CA VAL A 2 -2.77 6.46 10.73
C VAL A 2 -2.63 7.67 11.66
N LEU A 3 -1.50 7.81 12.35
CA LEU A 3 -1.22 8.93 13.25
C LEU A 3 -1.16 10.30 12.55
N GLN A 4 -0.84 10.35 11.26
CA GLN A 4 -0.85 11.59 10.48
C GLN A 4 -2.27 12.09 10.25
N GLU A 5 -3.20 11.18 10.04
CA GLU A 5 -4.60 11.48 9.70
C GLU A 5 -5.53 11.57 10.92
N LEU A 6 -5.15 10.97 12.05
CA LEU A 6 -5.95 11.03 13.29
C LEU A 6 -6.01 12.46 13.82
N PRO A 7 -7.21 12.97 14.13
CA PRO A 7 -7.37 14.30 14.76
C PRO A 7 -6.59 14.39 16.07
N LYS A 8 -5.91 15.53 16.29
CA LYS A 8 -5.12 15.74 17.53
C LYS A 8 -5.96 15.65 18.80
N GLY A 9 -7.25 15.98 18.73
CA GLY A 9 -8.18 15.92 19.86
C GLY A 9 -8.88 14.59 20.07
N LEU A 10 -8.58 13.56 19.27
CA LEU A 10 -9.18 12.25 19.44
C LEU A 10 -8.63 11.57 20.71
N MET A 11 -9.53 11.11 21.57
CA MET A 11 -9.17 10.54 22.88
C MET A 11 -8.29 9.28 22.74
N GLU A 12 -8.55 8.46 21.73
CA GLU A 12 -7.81 7.24 21.44
C GLU A 12 -6.43 7.50 20.82
N ARG A 13 -6.13 8.73 20.41
CA ARG A 13 -4.83 9.07 19.79
C ARG A 13 -3.65 8.74 20.70
N ALA A 14 -3.76 9.02 21.99
CA ALA A 14 -2.72 8.74 22.97
C ALA A 14 -2.36 7.24 23.02
N TYR A 15 -3.35 6.36 22.91
CA TYR A 15 -3.14 4.91 22.84
C TYR A 15 -2.32 4.51 21.59
N TYR A 16 -2.64 5.09 20.43
CA TYR A 16 -1.92 4.79 19.19
C TYR A 16 -0.50 5.38 19.19
N GLU A 17 -0.28 6.53 19.79
CA GLU A 17 1.06 7.11 19.97
C GLU A 17 1.92 6.24 20.89
N GLU A 18 1.37 5.79 22.03
CA GLU A 18 2.08 4.89 22.93
C GLU A 18 2.40 3.54 22.25
N LEU A 19 1.44 2.95 21.55
CA LEU A 19 1.63 1.71 20.80
C LEU A 19 2.74 1.89 19.75
N PHE A 20 2.72 3.01 19.00
CA PHE A 20 3.73 3.33 18.00
C PHE A 20 5.14 3.42 18.62
N ILE A 21 5.28 4.15 19.72
CA ILE A 21 6.57 4.31 20.43
C ILE A 21 7.10 2.95 20.89
N ARG A 22 6.25 2.13 21.50
CA ARG A 22 6.63 0.78 21.96
C ARG A 22 7.06 -0.13 20.82
N LEU A 23 6.35 -0.12 19.70
CA LEU A 23 6.70 -0.89 18.51
C LEU A 23 8.03 -0.40 17.92
N CYS A 24 8.20 0.90 17.74
CA CYS A 24 9.44 1.48 17.22
C CYS A 24 10.66 1.16 18.11
N THR A 25 10.51 1.27 19.42
CA THR A 25 11.56 0.89 20.38
C THR A 25 11.95 -0.58 20.25
N ARG A 26 10.95 -1.46 20.14
CA ARG A 26 11.21 -2.89 19.96
C ARG A 26 11.88 -3.19 18.62
N ILE A 27 11.41 -2.59 17.55
CA ILE A 27 11.95 -2.76 16.19
C ILE A 27 13.39 -2.25 16.13
N ALA A 28 13.68 -1.07 16.69
CA ALA A 28 15.04 -0.54 16.72
C ALA A 28 16.03 -1.50 17.37
N GLY A 29 15.65 -2.13 18.49
CA GLY A 29 16.49 -3.12 19.18
C GLY A 29 16.63 -4.47 18.46
N LEU A 30 15.97 -4.67 17.31
CA LEU A 30 16.03 -5.89 16.49
C LEU A 30 16.77 -5.67 15.16
N GLN A 31 17.37 -4.50 14.93
CA GLN A 31 18.17 -4.25 13.75
C GLN A 31 19.46 -5.08 13.76
N ASN A 32 19.74 -5.78 12.66
CA ASN A 32 20.96 -6.55 12.52
C ASN A 32 22.21 -5.67 12.27
N GLU A 33 23.39 -6.25 12.40
CA GLU A 33 24.65 -5.52 12.22
C GLU A 33 24.85 -4.96 10.82
N ASP A 34 24.29 -5.62 9.80
CA ASP A 34 24.30 -5.19 8.41
C ASP A 34 23.31 -4.05 8.09
N GLY A 35 22.51 -3.63 9.06
CA GLY A 35 21.54 -2.54 8.95
C GLY A 35 20.16 -2.96 8.49
N TYR A 36 19.99 -4.20 8.08
CA TYR A 36 18.68 -4.74 7.70
C TYR A 36 17.89 -5.27 8.90
N TRP A 37 16.60 -5.44 8.70
CA TRP A 37 15.76 -6.35 9.46
C TRP A 37 15.45 -7.53 8.56
N HIS A 38 15.98 -8.70 8.95
CA HIS A 38 15.83 -9.92 8.17
C HIS A 38 14.39 -10.47 8.27
N ALA A 39 14.04 -11.42 7.43
CA ALA A 39 12.68 -11.97 7.32
C ALA A 39 12.16 -12.59 8.63
N SER A 40 13.04 -13.00 9.55
CA SER A 40 12.68 -13.34 10.93
C SER A 40 13.35 -12.39 11.91
N LEU A 41 12.57 -11.56 12.59
CA LEU A 41 13.07 -10.57 13.55
C LEU A 41 13.71 -11.21 14.81
N LEU A 42 13.28 -12.40 15.18
CA LEU A 42 13.74 -13.09 16.40
C LEU A 42 14.71 -14.23 16.11
N ASP A 43 14.84 -14.63 14.86
CA ASP A 43 15.76 -15.67 14.40
C ASP A 43 16.36 -15.29 13.03
N PRO A 44 17.14 -14.19 12.99
CA PRO A 44 17.74 -13.72 11.74
C PRO A 44 18.77 -14.71 11.17
N ALA A 45 19.38 -15.53 12.03
CA ALA A 45 20.38 -16.53 11.60
C ALA A 45 19.81 -17.60 10.68
N SER A 46 18.55 -17.98 10.85
CA SER A 46 17.84 -18.89 9.95
C SER A 46 17.40 -18.25 8.63
N TYR A 47 17.44 -16.92 8.54
CA TYR A 47 17.05 -16.12 7.37
C TYR A 47 18.08 -15.00 7.12
N PRO A 48 19.33 -15.38 6.74
CA PRO A 48 20.46 -14.43 6.73
C PRO A 48 20.45 -13.45 5.56
N SER A 49 19.55 -13.62 4.60
CA SER A 49 19.48 -12.71 3.44
C SER A 49 18.94 -11.35 3.84
N PRO A 50 19.46 -10.26 3.25
CA PRO A 50 18.83 -8.96 3.32
C PRO A 50 17.36 -9.00 2.94
N GLU A 51 16.55 -8.15 3.54
CA GLU A 51 15.16 -7.94 3.16
C GLU A 51 14.86 -6.45 3.14
N THR A 52 14.70 -5.87 1.94
CA THR A 52 14.61 -4.43 1.76
C THR A 52 13.22 -3.87 2.00
N SER A 53 12.15 -4.65 1.81
CA SER A 53 10.80 -4.12 1.99
C SER A 53 10.48 -3.85 3.46
N SER A 54 10.76 -4.79 4.36
CA SER A 54 10.60 -4.58 5.81
C SER A 54 11.53 -3.49 6.31
N THR A 55 12.80 -3.50 5.88
CA THR A 55 13.78 -2.48 6.23
C THR A 55 13.29 -1.09 5.80
N GLY A 56 12.73 -0.95 4.59
CA GLY A 56 12.14 0.29 4.10
C GLY A 56 10.98 0.78 4.97
N PHE A 57 10.05 -0.11 5.32
CA PHE A 57 8.93 0.24 6.20
C PHE A 57 9.38 0.62 7.62
N PHE A 58 10.40 -0.05 8.17
CA PHE A 58 10.89 0.27 9.51
C PHE A 58 11.66 1.59 9.52
N VAL A 59 12.54 1.84 8.54
CA VAL A 59 13.20 3.15 8.39
C VAL A 59 12.18 4.26 8.21
N TYR A 60 11.15 4.05 7.37
CA TYR A 60 10.05 5.00 7.22
C TYR A 60 9.38 5.31 8.55
N ALA A 61 9.02 4.28 9.34
CA ALA A 61 8.32 4.47 10.60
C ALA A 61 9.19 5.19 11.65
N LEU A 62 10.46 4.79 11.79
CA LEU A 62 11.39 5.40 12.73
C LEU A 62 11.67 6.87 12.39
N ALA A 63 11.96 7.15 11.11
CA ALA A 63 12.19 8.50 10.62
C ALA A 63 10.95 9.39 10.74
N TYR A 64 9.76 8.85 10.44
CA TYR A 64 8.49 9.55 10.72
C TYR A 64 8.34 9.89 12.20
N GLY A 65 8.66 8.94 13.09
CA GLY A 65 8.52 9.14 14.53
C GLY A 65 9.42 10.27 15.05
N VAL A 66 10.65 10.37 14.56
CA VAL A 66 11.57 11.49 14.88
C VAL A 66 11.04 12.78 14.28
N ASN A 67 10.70 12.82 12.99
CA ASN A 67 10.15 14.01 12.33
C ASN A 67 8.85 14.53 12.98
N ALA A 68 8.05 13.63 13.57
CA ALA A 68 6.81 13.99 14.26
C ALA A 68 7.00 14.33 15.76
N GLY A 69 8.23 14.26 16.29
CA GLY A 69 8.53 14.47 17.70
C GLY A 69 7.98 13.40 18.65
N LEU A 70 7.67 12.22 18.11
CA LEU A 70 7.19 11.06 18.88
C LEU A 70 8.33 10.19 19.40
N LEU A 71 9.48 10.20 18.73
CA LEU A 71 10.68 9.46 19.09
C LEU A 71 11.83 10.43 19.34
N ASN A 72 12.69 10.08 20.31
CA ASN A 72 13.88 10.87 20.60
C ASN A 72 14.89 10.73 19.46
N GLU A 73 15.40 11.84 18.94
CA GLU A 73 16.34 11.86 17.82
C GLU A 73 17.65 11.14 18.15
N ASP A 74 18.23 11.43 19.30
CA ASP A 74 19.55 10.88 19.70
C ASP A 74 19.52 9.35 19.79
N ASP A 75 18.41 8.78 20.25
CA ASP A 75 18.25 7.34 20.41
C ASP A 75 18.00 6.60 19.08
N PHE A 76 17.27 7.23 18.17
CA PHE A 76 16.80 6.54 16.96
C PHE A 76 17.59 6.90 15.69
N MET A 77 18.26 8.05 15.63
CA MET A 77 19.04 8.45 14.46
C MET A 77 20.11 7.44 14.03
N PRO A 78 20.90 6.84 14.94
CA PRO A 78 21.89 5.83 14.56
C PRO A 78 21.26 4.62 13.85
N VAL A 79 20.10 4.17 14.30
CA VAL A 79 19.35 3.05 13.73
C VAL A 79 18.80 3.43 12.34
N ILE A 80 18.25 4.63 12.22
CA ILE A 80 17.70 5.17 10.97
C ILE A 80 18.79 5.28 9.90
N ILE A 81 19.94 5.90 10.24
CA ILE A 81 21.06 6.08 9.30
C ILE A 81 21.61 4.74 8.84
N LYS A 82 21.78 3.80 9.76
CA LYS A 82 22.28 2.45 9.46
C LYS A 82 21.32 1.70 8.51
N GLY A 83 20.01 1.75 8.77
CA GLY A 83 18.99 1.14 7.90
C GLY A 83 18.89 1.83 6.53
N TRP A 84 18.96 3.16 6.50
CA TRP A 84 18.96 3.92 5.25
C TRP A 84 20.18 3.60 4.39
N LYS A 85 21.37 3.48 5.00
CA LYS A 85 22.57 3.06 4.30
C LYS A 85 22.39 1.67 3.68
N ALA A 86 21.89 0.70 4.44
CA ALA A 86 21.61 -0.64 3.93
C ALA A 86 20.66 -0.61 2.73
N LEU A 87 19.60 0.20 2.78
CA LEU A 87 18.65 0.38 1.68
C LEU A 87 19.32 0.99 0.43
N THR A 88 20.16 1.99 0.59
CA THR A 88 20.88 2.61 -0.55
C THR A 88 21.92 1.66 -1.15
N ASP A 89 22.57 0.84 -0.34
CA ASP A 89 23.52 -0.19 -0.81
C ASP A 89 22.81 -1.33 -1.56
N ALA A 90 21.50 -1.51 -1.34
CA ALA A 90 20.67 -2.47 -2.08
C ALA A 90 20.29 -1.99 -3.49
N VAL A 91 20.47 -0.71 -3.80
CA VAL A 91 20.25 -0.18 -5.15
C VAL A 91 21.47 -0.49 -6.01
N ASP A 92 21.27 -1.09 -7.17
CA ASP A 92 22.36 -1.41 -8.10
C ASP A 92 22.73 -0.21 -8.99
N ALA A 93 23.75 -0.37 -9.82
CA ALA A 93 24.23 0.67 -10.71
C ALA A 93 23.20 1.10 -11.79
N SER A 94 22.17 0.31 -12.05
CA SER A 94 21.07 0.64 -12.95
C SER A 94 19.94 1.41 -12.26
N GLY A 95 20.02 1.56 -10.92
CA GLY A 95 18.96 2.18 -10.11
C GLY A 95 17.88 1.20 -9.63
N LYS A 96 18.07 -0.11 -9.82
CA LYS A 96 17.12 -1.12 -9.38
C LYS A 96 17.35 -1.46 -7.91
N LEU A 97 16.30 -1.39 -7.10
CA LEU A 97 16.30 -1.87 -5.72
C LEU A 97 16.25 -3.40 -5.72
N GLY A 98 17.21 -4.03 -5.07
CA GLY A 98 17.29 -5.49 -4.93
C GLY A 98 16.85 -5.99 -3.55
N TRP A 99 16.98 -7.31 -3.35
CA TRP A 99 16.69 -8.00 -2.10
C TRP A 99 15.24 -7.83 -1.61
N VAL A 100 14.27 -7.65 -2.51
CA VAL A 100 12.85 -7.61 -2.18
C VAL A 100 12.27 -9.02 -2.30
N GLN A 101 11.80 -9.57 -1.20
CA GLN A 101 11.19 -10.88 -1.19
C GLN A 101 9.88 -10.91 -1.97
N PRO A 102 9.69 -11.79 -2.95
CA PRO A 102 8.40 -11.97 -3.62
C PRO A 102 7.30 -12.45 -2.66
N ILE A 103 6.09 -11.97 -2.87
CA ILE A 103 4.92 -12.33 -2.04
C ILE A 103 4.71 -13.85 -2.05
N GLY A 104 4.61 -14.43 -0.85
CA GLY A 104 4.35 -15.87 -0.68
C GLY A 104 5.52 -16.78 -1.02
N ALA A 105 6.70 -16.25 -1.37
CA ALA A 105 7.91 -17.05 -1.60
C ALA A 105 8.63 -17.39 -0.29
N ASP A 106 9.50 -18.40 -0.35
CA ASP A 106 10.38 -18.76 0.77
C ASP A 106 11.43 -17.66 0.98
N PRO A 107 11.48 -17.00 2.16
CA PRO A 107 12.42 -15.93 2.45
C PRO A 107 13.89 -16.28 2.27
N ARG A 108 14.25 -17.58 2.43
CA ARG A 108 15.61 -18.07 2.27
C ARG A 108 16.11 -18.06 0.82
N LYS A 109 15.20 -17.85 -0.13
CA LYS A 109 15.51 -17.84 -1.57
C LYS A 109 15.59 -16.45 -2.17
N VAL A 110 15.49 -15.40 -1.36
CA VAL A 110 15.62 -14.04 -1.86
C VAL A 110 17.04 -13.81 -2.38
N THR A 111 17.15 -13.11 -3.50
CA THR A 111 18.43 -12.77 -4.15
C THR A 111 18.50 -11.28 -4.43
N ARG A 112 19.72 -10.79 -4.72
CA ARG A 112 19.95 -9.39 -5.04
C ARG A 112 19.13 -8.90 -6.25
N ASP A 113 18.82 -9.77 -7.18
CA ASP A 113 18.10 -9.42 -8.40
C ASP A 113 16.58 -9.37 -8.23
N MET A 114 16.06 -9.85 -7.10
CA MET A 114 14.63 -9.83 -6.83
C MET A 114 14.19 -8.44 -6.41
N THR A 115 13.16 -7.93 -7.09
CA THR A 115 12.54 -6.64 -6.81
C THR A 115 11.03 -6.75 -6.99
N GLU A 116 10.29 -5.97 -6.18
CA GLU A 116 8.83 -5.88 -6.22
C GLU A 116 8.39 -4.45 -5.96
N VAL A 117 7.26 -4.08 -6.53
CA VAL A 117 6.76 -2.69 -6.49
C VAL A 117 6.53 -2.18 -5.07
N TYR A 118 6.11 -3.04 -4.15
CA TYR A 118 5.89 -2.65 -2.75
C TYR A 118 7.20 -2.36 -2.01
N GLY A 119 8.29 -3.09 -2.33
CA GLY A 119 9.61 -2.81 -1.78
C GLY A 119 10.14 -1.45 -2.26
N VAL A 120 9.97 -1.14 -3.55
CA VAL A 120 10.30 0.18 -4.09
C VAL A 120 9.45 1.27 -3.43
N GLY A 121 8.15 1.02 -3.22
CA GLY A 121 7.27 1.93 -2.50
C GLY A 121 7.74 2.20 -1.07
N ALA A 122 8.15 1.17 -0.33
CA ALA A 122 8.70 1.29 1.03
C ALA A 122 10.01 2.10 1.04
N PHE A 123 10.92 1.83 0.09
CA PHE A 123 12.17 2.58 -0.09
C PHE A 123 11.90 4.08 -0.33
N LEU A 124 10.99 4.41 -1.25
CA LEU A 124 10.65 5.79 -1.55
C LEU A 124 9.98 6.49 -0.36
N ALA A 125 9.10 5.80 0.36
CA ALA A 125 8.48 6.33 1.57
C ALA A 125 9.52 6.65 2.64
N ALA A 126 10.49 5.74 2.87
CA ALA A 126 11.63 5.97 3.76
C ALA A 126 12.44 7.18 3.29
N GLY A 127 12.79 7.25 2.00
CA GLY A 127 13.52 8.35 1.41
C GLY A 127 12.84 9.71 1.61
N CYS A 128 11.51 9.76 1.50
CA CYS A 128 10.75 10.98 1.79
C CYS A 128 10.89 11.44 3.26
N GLN A 129 10.96 10.54 4.22
CA GLN A 129 11.17 10.92 5.62
C GLN A 129 12.63 11.32 5.90
N ILE A 130 13.59 10.61 5.32
CA ILE A 130 15.01 10.98 5.39
C ILE A 130 15.26 12.36 4.76
N TYR A 131 14.64 12.63 3.61
CA TYR A 131 14.74 13.94 2.97
C TYR A 131 14.25 15.06 3.89
N LYS A 132 13.14 14.87 4.59
CA LYS A 132 12.63 15.85 5.58
C LYS A 132 13.59 16.10 6.74
N MET A 133 14.38 15.11 7.14
CA MET A 133 15.41 15.27 8.17
C MET A 133 16.63 16.05 7.65
N ALA A 134 16.96 15.91 6.37
CA ALA A 134 18.16 16.45 5.75
C ALA A 134 18.02 17.89 5.29
N VAL A 135 16.79 18.37 5.06
CA VAL A 135 16.53 19.73 4.55
C VAL A 135 16.02 20.64 5.65
N ASP A 136 16.60 21.82 5.73
CA ASP A 136 16.08 22.89 6.56
C ASP A 136 14.74 23.36 5.97
N THR A 137 13.65 23.03 6.70
CA THR A 137 12.29 23.05 6.16
C THR A 137 11.71 24.44 5.91
N GLU A 138 12.41 25.50 6.26
CA GLU A 138 11.90 26.86 6.08
C GLU A 138 12.29 27.52 4.75
N ALA A 139 13.33 27.03 4.06
CA ALA A 139 13.89 27.73 2.91
C ALA A 139 13.45 27.23 1.52
N ASP A 140 13.11 25.94 1.34
CA ASP A 140 13.05 25.33 0.00
C ASP A 140 11.77 24.52 -0.33
N TYR A 141 10.67 24.69 0.39
CA TYR A 141 9.43 23.98 0.07
C TYR A 141 8.48 24.80 -0.80
N ILE A 142 8.16 24.28 -1.97
CA ILE A 142 6.87 24.55 -2.60
C ILE A 142 5.84 23.72 -1.83
N LYS A 143 5.12 24.35 -0.91
CA LYS A 143 4.08 23.72 -0.11
C LYS A 143 2.87 23.47 -1.02
N ILE A 144 2.77 22.28 -1.56
CA ILE A 144 1.57 21.85 -2.30
C ILE A 144 0.52 21.44 -1.26
N TRP A 145 -0.48 22.30 -1.06
CA TRP A 145 -1.63 21.94 -0.25
C TRP A 145 -2.55 21.04 -1.09
N PRO A 146 -2.93 19.87 -0.57
CA PRO A 146 -3.95 19.08 -1.25
C PRO A 146 -5.25 19.90 -1.32
N ASP A 147 -5.77 20.12 -2.51
CA ASP A 147 -7.11 20.64 -2.67
C ASP A 147 -8.12 19.57 -2.22
N ARG A 148 -8.56 19.71 -0.97
CA ARG A 148 -9.54 18.79 -0.37
C ARG A 148 -10.99 19.12 -0.78
N LYS A 149 -11.20 20.19 -1.53
CA LYS A 149 -12.54 20.65 -1.94
C LYS A 149 -12.88 20.24 -3.36
N THR A 150 -11.90 20.14 -4.22
CA THR A 150 -12.11 19.67 -5.60
C THR A 150 -11.88 18.16 -5.65
N MET A 151 -12.96 17.41 -5.83
CA MET A 151 -12.83 16.00 -6.19
C MET A 151 -12.15 15.92 -7.55
N GLN A 152 -10.84 15.78 -7.54
CA GLN A 152 -10.13 15.45 -8.77
C GLN A 152 -10.63 14.10 -9.25
N GLY A 153 -11.18 14.09 -10.45
CA GLY A 153 -11.64 12.87 -11.10
C GLY A 153 -10.46 11.97 -11.48
N ASN A 154 -9.72 11.49 -10.45
CA ASN A 154 -8.77 10.40 -10.71
C ASN A 154 -9.58 9.24 -11.27
N PRO A 155 -9.37 8.86 -12.51
CA PRO A 155 -10.19 7.86 -13.19
C PRO A 155 -10.20 6.50 -12.52
N LEU A 156 -9.24 6.21 -11.66
CA LEU A 156 -9.10 4.95 -10.92
C LEU A 156 -9.32 5.12 -9.41
N SER A 157 -9.67 6.33 -8.93
CA SER A 157 -9.98 6.55 -7.51
C SER A 157 -11.43 6.19 -7.20
N GLY A 158 -11.66 5.67 -6.02
CA GLY A 158 -12.98 5.36 -5.49
C GLY A 158 -13.18 3.88 -5.20
N TRP A 159 -14.38 3.54 -4.81
CA TRP A 159 -14.80 2.17 -4.59
C TRP A 159 -14.89 1.41 -5.92
N VAL A 160 -14.55 0.14 -5.88
CA VAL A 160 -14.74 -0.78 -7.02
C VAL A 160 -15.84 -1.78 -6.68
N VAL A 161 -16.63 -2.15 -7.69
CA VAL A 161 -17.54 -3.28 -7.61
C VAL A 161 -16.78 -4.50 -8.10
N TYR A 162 -16.79 -5.56 -7.31
CA TYR A 162 -16.14 -6.81 -7.66
C TYR A 162 -17.13 -7.78 -8.34
N ALA A 163 -16.70 -8.39 -9.42
CA ALA A 163 -17.42 -9.45 -10.10
C ALA A 163 -16.50 -10.61 -10.52
N ASN A 164 -17.08 -11.78 -10.68
CA ASN A 164 -16.43 -12.96 -11.26
C ASN A 164 -17.39 -13.69 -12.20
N GLU A 165 -16.99 -14.82 -12.73
CA GLU A 165 -17.79 -15.66 -13.63
C GLU A 165 -19.07 -16.25 -13.00
N ASN A 166 -19.18 -16.22 -11.66
CA ASN A 166 -20.28 -16.83 -10.90
C ASN A 166 -21.32 -15.80 -10.43
N VAL A 167 -21.34 -14.60 -11.02
CA VAL A 167 -22.33 -13.57 -10.67
C VAL A 167 -23.76 -14.05 -10.87
N SER A 168 -24.65 -13.65 -9.96
CA SER A 168 -26.08 -13.94 -10.07
C SER A 168 -26.75 -13.06 -11.13
N ASP A 169 -27.87 -13.54 -11.68
CA ASP A 169 -28.63 -12.77 -12.69
C ASP A 169 -29.20 -11.46 -12.13
N ASP A 170 -29.38 -11.37 -10.82
CA ASP A 170 -29.86 -10.18 -10.12
C ASP A 170 -28.71 -9.27 -9.58
N PHE A 171 -27.46 -9.49 -10.06
CA PHE A 171 -26.27 -8.78 -9.59
C PHE A 171 -26.50 -7.27 -9.52
N TRP A 172 -26.82 -6.64 -10.64
CA TRP A 172 -27.05 -5.20 -10.68
C TRP A 172 -28.26 -4.75 -9.90
N LYS A 173 -29.32 -5.57 -9.85
CA LYS A 173 -30.49 -5.27 -9.03
C LYS A 173 -30.15 -5.11 -7.56
N LYS A 174 -29.27 -5.95 -7.02
CA LYS A 174 -28.77 -5.83 -5.65
C LYS A 174 -27.99 -4.55 -5.44
N TYR A 175 -27.10 -4.22 -6.36
CA TYR A 175 -26.24 -3.05 -6.25
C TYR A 175 -26.95 -1.72 -6.57
N ASP A 176 -28.08 -1.73 -7.23
CA ASP A 176 -28.92 -0.54 -7.46
C ASP A 176 -29.85 -0.21 -6.28
N HIS A 177 -29.95 -1.10 -5.28
CA HIS A 177 -30.89 -0.98 -4.17
C HIS A 177 -30.22 -1.30 -2.82
N ILE A 178 -29.14 -0.60 -2.51
CA ILE A 178 -28.41 -0.75 -1.22
C ILE A 178 -29.08 0.16 -0.19
N TYR A 179 -29.71 -0.44 0.81
CA TYR A 179 -30.25 0.34 1.92
C TYR A 179 -29.15 0.74 2.89
N VAL A 180 -29.08 2.03 3.22
CA VAL A 180 -28.11 2.60 4.16
C VAL A 180 -28.86 3.01 5.43
N PRO A 181 -28.77 2.20 6.51
CA PRO A 181 -29.56 2.43 7.74
C PRO A 181 -29.34 3.79 8.37
N GLU A 182 -28.08 4.24 8.40
CA GLU A 182 -27.69 5.53 9.02
C GLU A 182 -28.28 6.74 8.30
N LYS A 183 -28.65 6.58 7.03
CA LYS A 183 -29.26 7.63 6.20
C LYS A 183 -30.76 7.41 6.00
N GLY A 184 -31.28 6.24 6.37
CA GLY A 184 -32.67 5.85 6.10
C GLY A 184 -33.08 5.86 4.63
N THR A 185 -32.13 5.65 3.72
CA THR A 185 -32.35 5.75 2.27
C THR A 185 -31.70 4.61 1.50
N THR A 186 -32.16 4.41 0.27
CA THR A 186 -31.55 3.46 -0.68
C THR A 186 -30.67 4.21 -1.66
N VAL A 187 -29.49 3.68 -1.93
CA VAL A 187 -28.50 4.24 -2.85
C VAL A 187 -28.15 3.24 -3.96
N LYS A 188 -27.62 3.73 -5.07
CA LYS A 188 -27.03 2.92 -6.12
C LYS A 188 -25.52 2.85 -5.92
N ILE A 189 -24.93 1.69 -6.18
CA ILE A 189 -23.48 1.53 -6.07
C ILE A 189 -22.73 2.45 -7.05
N SER A 190 -23.30 2.71 -8.22
CA SER A 190 -22.72 3.62 -9.23
C SER A 190 -22.57 5.06 -8.77
N ASP A 191 -23.28 5.48 -7.73
CA ASP A 191 -23.12 6.81 -7.12
C ASP A 191 -21.80 6.93 -6.36
N TYR A 192 -21.19 5.81 -5.97
CA TYR A 192 -19.98 5.72 -5.15
C TYR A 192 -18.82 5.00 -5.85
N ALA A 193 -19.11 3.92 -6.59
CA ALA A 193 -18.13 3.11 -7.29
C ALA A 193 -18.12 3.44 -8.78
N ARG A 194 -16.95 3.76 -9.31
CA ARG A 194 -16.77 4.13 -10.73
C ARG A 194 -16.09 3.06 -11.56
N THR A 195 -15.72 1.94 -10.95
CA THR A 195 -15.00 0.86 -11.61
C THR A 195 -15.64 -0.48 -11.28
N LEU A 196 -15.86 -1.29 -12.31
CA LEU A 196 -16.11 -2.72 -12.17
C LEU A 196 -14.78 -3.45 -12.29
N TYR A 197 -14.37 -4.15 -11.24
CA TYR A 197 -13.21 -5.03 -11.23
C TYR A 197 -13.67 -6.48 -11.46
N ILE A 198 -13.17 -7.10 -12.52
CA ILE A 198 -13.52 -8.47 -12.88
C ILE A 198 -12.32 -9.37 -12.61
N ARG A 199 -12.52 -10.36 -11.76
CA ARG A 199 -11.54 -11.41 -11.51
C ARG A 199 -12.14 -12.76 -11.86
N THR A 200 -11.63 -13.36 -12.92
CA THR A 200 -12.10 -14.64 -13.44
C THR A 200 -10.91 -15.49 -13.89
N HIS A 201 -11.15 -16.76 -14.14
CA HIS A 201 -10.12 -17.63 -14.70
C HIS A 201 -9.78 -17.20 -16.13
N TRP A 202 -8.51 -17.32 -16.51
CA TRP A 202 -8.10 -17.01 -17.88
C TRP A 202 -8.87 -17.81 -18.92
N SER A 203 -9.13 -19.09 -18.64
CA SER A 203 -9.93 -19.95 -19.51
C SER A 203 -11.39 -19.51 -19.69
N THR A 204 -11.93 -18.72 -18.76
CA THR A 204 -13.26 -18.09 -18.91
C THR A 204 -13.17 -16.79 -19.69
N PHE A 205 -12.08 -16.05 -19.48
CA PHE A 205 -11.87 -14.75 -20.13
C PHE A 205 -11.42 -14.90 -21.59
N ASN A 206 -10.57 -15.88 -21.88
CA ASN A 206 -10.09 -16.23 -23.21
C ASN A 206 -10.09 -17.75 -23.40
N PRO A 207 -11.25 -18.37 -23.71
CA PRO A 207 -11.42 -19.82 -23.77
C PRO A 207 -10.69 -20.48 -24.94
N ALA A 208 -10.40 -19.73 -26.00
CA ALA A 208 -9.63 -20.17 -27.15
C ALA A 208 -8.98 -18.96 -27.84
N GLU A 209 -7.99 -19.20 -28.70
CA GLU A 209 -7.36 -18.12 -29.48
C GLU A 209 -8.41 -17.34 -30.30
N GLY A 210 -8.43 -16.01 -30.11
CA GLY A 210 -9.38 -15.13 -30.78
C GLY A 210 -10.81 -15.17 -30.24
N VAL A 211 -11.08 -15.97 -29.19
CA VAL A 211 -12.40 -16.08 -28.57
C VAL A 211 -12.37 -15.42 -27.19
N TYR A 212 -13.28 -14.52 -26.93
CA TYR A 212 -13.33 -13.77 -25.68
C TYR A 212 -14.58 -14.10 -24.85
N GLY A 213 -14.38 -14.16 -23.52
CA GLY A 213 -15.43 -14.51 -22.58
C GLY A 213 -16.63 -13.55 -22.59
N TRP A 214 -16.39 -12.26 -22.84
CA TRP A 214 -17.50 -11.30 -22.98
C TRP A 214 -18.38 -11.54 -24.23
N ASP A 215 -17.91 -12.31 -25.21
CA ASP A 215 -18.71 -12.69 -26.39
C ASP A 215 -19.46 -14.01 -26.18
N THR A 216 -18.87 -14.91 -25.36
CA THR A 216 -19.35 -16.30 -25.23
C THR A 216 -20.01 -16.61 -23.89
N ASN A 217 -19.72 -15.85 -22.83
CA ASN A 217 -20.31 -16.02 -21.51
C ASN A 217 -21.39 -14.95 -21.26
N GLU A 218 -22.65 -15.35 -21.36
CA GLU A 218 -23.80 -14.43 -21.23
C GLU A 218 -23.87 -13.73 -19.86
N LYS A 219 -23.41 -14.36 -18.76
CA LYS A 219 -23.36 -13.72 -17.44
C LYS A 219 -22.30 -12.63 -17.37
N LEU A 220 -21.11 -12.92 -17.87
CA LEU A 220 -20.01 -11.95 -17.93
C LEU A 220 -20.39 -10.77 -18.81
N LYS A 221 -20.99 -11.03 -19.98
CA LYS A 221 -21.50 -10.02 -20.90
C LYS A 221 -22.53 -9.08 -20.24
N LYS A 222 -23.52 -9.65 -19.54
CA LYS A 222 -24.53 -8.87 -18.82
C LYS A 222 -23.94 -8.00 -17.72
N VAL A 223 -22.96 -8.51 -16.99
CA VAL A 223 -22.29 -7.75 -15.91
C VAL A 223 -21.48 -6.60 -16.49
N ILE A 224 -20.72 -6.84 -17.55
CA ILE A 224 -19.95 -5.81 -18.25
C ILE A 224 -20.88 -4.74 -18.83
N GLN A 225 -21.90 -5.15 -19.57
CA GLN A 225 -22.86 -4.21 -20.15
C GLN A 225 -23.55 -3.38 -19.07
N GLY A 226 -23.96 -4.01 -17.98
CA GLY A 226 -24.58 -3.31 -16.87
C GLY A 226 -23.66 -2.29 -16.18
N ALA A 227 -22.34 -2.51 -16.17
CA ALA A 227 -21.38 -1.52 -15.72
C ALA A 227 -21.28 -0.34 -16.68
N LEU A 228 -21.20 -0.61 -17.98
CA LEU A 228 -21.14 0.42 -19.01
C LEU A 228 -22.39 1.30 -19.01
N ASP A 229 -23.57 0.69 -18.87
CA ASP A 229 -24.87 1.40 -18.79
C ASP A 229 -24.92 2.35 -17.56
N ARG A 230 -24.10 2.09 -16.53
CA ARG A 230 -23.97 2.93 -15.33
C ARG A 230 -22.78 3.90 -15.39
N GLY A 231 -22.13 4.02 -16.55
CA GLY A 231 -20.98 4.88 -16.74
C GLY A 231 -19.73 4.43 -15.96
N MET A 232 -19.67 3.17 -15.56
CA MET A 232 -18.52 2.61 -14.84
C MET A 232 -17.43 2.21 -15.84
N ARG A 233 -16.19 2.19 -15.35
CA ARG A 233 -15.02 1.66 -16.08
C ARG A 233 -14.83 0.19 -15.79
N LEU A 234 -14.11 -0.49 -16.65
CA LEU A 234 -13.70 -1.88 -16.47
C LEU A 234 -12.23 -1.94 -16.05
N SER A 235 -11.91 -2.84 -15.13
CA SER A 235 -10.54 -3.13 -14.67
C SER A 235 -10.38 -4.64 -14.42
#